data_d9b8b339856c3f4794107bf7699ea9e9
#
_entry.id   d9b8b339856c3f4794107bf7699ea9e9
#
_cell.length_a   1.000
_cell.length_b   1.000
_cell.length_c   1.000
_cell.angle_alpha   90.00
_cell.angle_beta   90.00
_cell.angle_gamma   90.00
#
_symmetry.space_group_name_H-M   'P 1'
#
loop_
_entity.id
_entity.type
_entity.pdbx_description
1 polymer ?
#
loop_
_entity_poly.entity_id
_entity_poly.type
_entity_poly.pdbx_seq_one_letter_code
_entity_poly.pdbx_strand_id
1 'polypeptide(L)'
;MFRTAASTLAVALSLAAAAPPFAQAAPAAPAASTAAPTAADADALVARAEKEFADYSLDASRIAWVNATYITDDTDALAAKSGAIGTEMGVRYALEAAKFDGVKGLSYDTRRKLDILKNGLTLPAPTRPGAAQQLSDISTRMASSYGKGRGTKGGQPINGSDIEAAMGSSRDPNELKEMWVSWHDNVGAPMRKDYAQMVGIANEGAKELGFSDVGAMWRSGYDMPPEQFAQMADKLWKEVEPLYLSLHTYVRWKLNEKYGDAVQAKTGPIRADLLGNMWAQEWGNIYDVVAPAGTGDLGYDIGDLLKAKNYDPVKMVKAGEGFYSSLGFAPLPETFWQRSQIVKPADREVICHASAWDIDSKDDIRIKMCTKVNSDDFVTIHHELGHNYYQRAYNRQPFLYMNGANDGFHEAIGDFVALSITPDYLVNINLLDRAQVPGAEKDIGLLLRQAMDKVAFLPFGLLMDKWRWGVFSGQIPTGGYQKGWDALRLQYQGIVPPVARDESRFDPGGKYHIPGNTPYARYFLARILQFQFYKAACDQAGWKGPLHRCSFFGNKEVGARLNKMLEMGASKPWPEALQAFTGTREMSGKAMVDYFAPLKTWLDQQNKGKPKGW
;
A
#
# COMPACT_ATOMS: atom_id res chain seq x y z
N MET A 1 -9.35 -0.40 -13.28
CA MET A 1 -8.31 -1.22 -12.63
C MET A 1 -7.51 -0.31 -11.75
N PHE A 2 -7.89 -0.23 -10.49
CA PHE A 2 -7.11 0.56 -9.54
C PHE A 2 -5.96 -0.29 -9.03
N ARG A 3 -4.76 -0.04 -9.52
CA ARG A 3 -3.52 -0.52 -8.91
C ARG A 3 -3.08 0.52 -7.89
N THR A 4 -3.46 0.33 -6.66
CA THR A 4 -2.78 1.00 -5.56
C THR A 4 -1.40 0.41 -5.41
N ALA A 5 -0.40 1.12 -5.84
CA ALA A 5 0.98 0.79 -5.52
C ALA A 5 1.50 1.84 -4.56
N ALA A 6 1.86 1.37 -3.40
CA ALA A 6 2.61 2.15 -2.45
C ALA A 6 3.95 2.55 -3.04
N SER A 7 4.19 3.84 -3.09
CA SER A 7 5.52 4.38 -3.30
C SER A 7 6.34 4.25 -2.03
N THR A 8 6.71 3.02 -1.69
CA THR A 8 7.85 2.80 -0.81
C THR A 8 8.95 2.25 -1.68
N LEU A 9 10.07 2.93 -1.71
CA LEU A 9 11.30 2.57 -2.37
C LEU A 9 11.78 1.20 -1.82
N ALA A 10 11.22 0.10 -2.33
CA ALA A 10 11.82 -1.22 -2.19
C ALA A 10 12.82 -1.35 -3.35
N VAL A 11 14.06 -0.93 -3.09
CA VAL A 11 15.16 -1.15 -4.01
C VAL A 11 15.40 -2.65 -4.08
N ALA A 12 15.01 -3.26 -5.20
CA ALA A 12 15.41 -4.63 -5.53
C ALA A 12 16.91 -4.62 -5.85
N LEU A 13 17.72 -5.18 -4.95
CA LEU A 13 19.13 -5.42 -5.20
C LEU A 13 19.29 -6.58 -6.19
N SER A 14 19.76 -6.27 -7.39
CA SER A 14 20.44 -7.25 -8.25
C SER A 14 21.95 -7.02 -8.13
N LEU A 15 22.65 -7.92 -7.45
CA LEU A 15 24.11 -7.94 -7.38
C LEU A 15 24.66 -8.92 -8.41
N ALA A 16 25.38 -8.40 -9.40
CA ALA A 16 26.30 -9.17 -10.22
C ALA A 16 27.75 -8.99 -9.70
N ALA A 17 28.50 -10.06 -9.74
CA ALA A 17 29.76 -10.28 -9.05
C ALA A 17 30.99 -9.58 -9.63
N ALA A 18 31.97 -9.40 -8.73
CA ALA A 18 33.42 -9.37 -8.89
C ALA A 18 34.12 -8.07 -9.30
N ALA A 19 34.82 -7.46 -8.36
CA ALA A 19 36.02 -6.67 -8.59
C ALA A 19 37.07 -6.93 -7.50
N PRO A 20 38.37 -6.84 -7.82
CA PRO A 20 39.47 -7.25 -6.93
C PRO A 20 39.79 -6.18 -5.85
N PRO A 21 40.54 -6.53 -4.81
CA PRO A 21 40.67 -5.73 -3.62
C PRO A 21 41.70 -4.62 -3.76
N PHE A 22 41.31 -3.38 -3.51
CA PHE A 22 42.21 -2.38 -2.98
C PHE A 22 41.97 -2.28 -1.47
N ALA A 23 42.84 -2.94 -0.72
CA ALA A 23 42.89 -2.79 0.72
C ALA A 23 43.48 -1.41 1.06
N GLN A 24 42.60 -0.47 1.40
CA GLN A 24 43.01 0.70 2.17
C GLN A 24 42.65 0.42 3.64
N ALA A 25 43.69 0.41 4.49
CA ALA A 25 43.52 0.21 5.93
C ALA A 25 42.55 1.24 6.49
N ALA A 26 41.43 0.75 7.03
CA ALA A 26 40.49 1.58 7.79
C ALA A 26 41.22 2.13 9.03
N PRO A 27 41.00 3.40 9.43
CA PRO A 27 41.49 3.91 10.69
C PRO A 27 40.90 3.08 11.82
N ALA A 28 41.76 2.69 12.79
CA ALA A 28 41.35 1.91 13.96
C ALA A 28 40.15 2.56 14.65
N ALA A 29 39.08 1.79 14.82
CA ALA A 29 37.91 2.25 15.57
C ALA A 29 38.37 2.63 17.00
N PRO A 30 37.90 3.76 17.56
CA PRO A 30 38.20 4.10 18.94
C PRO A 30 37.73 2.98 19.86
N ALA A 31 38.56 2.63 20.85
CA ALA A 31 38.28 1.59 21.84
C ALA A 31 36.88 1.84 22.44
N ALA A 32 36.00 0.82 22.39
CA ALA A 32 34.66 0.90 22.94
C ALA A 32 34.76 1.30 24.42
N SER A 33 34.16 2.44 24.79
CA SER A 33 34.01 2.87 26.18
C SER A 33 33.21 1.80 26.92
N THR A 34 33.73 1.31 28.04
CA THR A 34 33.06 0.33 28.92
C THR A 34 31.97 0.99 29.80
N ALA A 35 31.75 2.30 29.67
CA ALA A 35 30.72 3.02 30.39
C ALA A 35 29.33 2.74 29.78
N ALA A 36 28.31 2.62 30.65
CA ALA A 36 26.92 2.46 30.21
C ALA A 36 26.50 3.70 29.37
N PRO A 37 25.72 3.49 28.29
CA PRO A 37 25.27 4.60 27.43
C PRO A 37 24.46 5.63 28.22
N THR A 38 24.68 6.92 27.94
CA THR A 38 24.04 8.06 28.61
C THR A 38 23.01 8.73 27.72
N ALA A 39 22.20 9.65 28.28
CA ALA A 39 21.28 10.47 27.50
C ALA A 39 22.03 11.39 26.52
N ALA A 40 23.20 11.92 26.89
CA ALA A 40 24.02 12.73 25.99
C ALA A 40 24.56 11.92 24.80
N ASP A 41 24.92 10.65 25.00
CA ASP A 41 25.34 9.75 23.92
C ASP A 41 24.17 9.46 22.97
N ALA A 42 22.96 9.33 23.50
CA ALA A 42 21.74 9.16 22.69
C ALA A 42 21.44 10.39 21.82
N ASP A 43 21.52 11.60 22.39
CA ASP A 43 21.34 12.86 21.66
C ASP A 43 22.40 13.00 20.55
N ALA A 44 23.66 12.67 20.84
CA ALA A 44 24.74 12.67 19.87
C ALA A 44 24.52 11.66 18.74
N LEU A 45 24.01 10.46 19.05
CA LEU A 45 23.65 9.44 18.03
C LEU A 45 22.56 9.96 17.10
N VAL A 46 21.48 10.49 17.67
CA VAL A 46 20.34 11.03 16.90
C VAL A 46 20.78 12.15 15.98
N ALA A 47 21.56 13.12 16.50
CA ALA A 47 22.06 14.23 15.69
C ALA A 47 22.95 13.76 14.52
N ARG A 48 23.82 12.77 14.77
CA ARG A 48 24.66 12.16 13.73
C ARG A 48 23.80 11.44 12.69
N ALA A 49 22.82 10.65 13.11
CA ALA A 49 21.94 9.92 12.22
C ALA A 49 21.13 10.87 11.33
N GLU A 50 20.50 11.90 11.89
CA GLU A 50 19.75 12.90 11.10
C GLU A 50 20.62 13.55 10.03
N LYS A 51 21.85 13.93 10.39
CA LYS A 51 22.77 14.53 9.44
C LYS A 51 23.16 13.56 8.32
N GLU A 52 23.60 12.35 8.66
CA GLU A 52 24.06 11.36 7.67
C GLU A 52 22.93 10.91 6.75
N PHE A 53 21.71 10.70 7.29
CA PHE A 53 20.56 10.33 6.45
C PHE A 53 20.12 11.49 5.56
N ALA A 54 20.15 12.74 6.03
CA ALA A 54 19.81 13.90 5.22
C ALA A 54 20.81 14.11 4.08
N ASP A 55 22.13 14.00 4.37
CA ASP A 55 23.18 14.12 3.37
C ASP A 55 23.07 13.00 2.31
N TYR A 56 22.81 11.76 2.75
CA TYR A 56 22.67 10.61 1.86
C TYR A 56 21.39 10.70 1.01
N SER A 57 20.25 11.11 1.59
CA SER A 57 18.94 11.03 0.94
C SER A 57 18.85 11.88 -0.31
N LEU A 58 19.52 13.01 -0.35
CA LEU A 58 19.53 13.92 -1.51
C LEU A 58 20.12 13.25 -2.75
N ASP A 59 21.27 12.60 -2.62
CA ASP A 59 21.91 11.93 -3.74
C ASP A 59 21.19 10.62 -4.07
N ALA A 60 20.73 9.88 -3.07
CA ALA A 60 19.94 8.67 -3.26
C ALA A 60 18.64 8.94 -4.02
N SER A 61 17.91 10.01 -3.66
CA SER A 61 16.67 10.41 -4.35
C SER A 61 16.93 10.85 -5.80
N ARG A 62 18.03 11.56 -6.05
CA ARG A 62 18.44 11.92 -7.43
C ARG A 62 18.79 10.72 -8.27
N ILE A 63 19.58 9.78 -7.71
CA ILE A 63 19.96 8.54 -8.40
C ILE A 63 18.71 7.71 -8.71
N ALA A 64 17.82 7.53 -7.73
CA ALA A 64 16.59 6.78 -7.91
C ALA A 64 15.66 7.44 -8.95
N TRP A 65 15.56 8.78 -8.95
CA TRP A 65 14.80 9.53 -9.96
C TRP A 65 15.36 9.30 -11.37
N VAL A 66 16.68 9.44 -11.54
CA VAL A 66 17.33 9.20 -12.84
C VAL A 66 17.12 7.76 -13.29
N ASN A 67 17.29 6.78 -12.42
CA ASN A 67 17.05 5.38 -12.73
C ASN A 67 15.60 5.14 -13.16
N ALA A 68 14.60 5.69 -12.45
CA ALA A 68 13.19 5.52 -12.77
C ALA A 68 12.74 6.22 -14.07
N THR A 69 13.44 7.28 -14.48
CA THR A 69 13.09 8.12 -15.64
C THR A 69 14.04 7.96 -16.82
N TYR A 70 15.11 7.17 -16.68
CA TYR A 70 16.08 6.83 -17.73
C TYR A 70 16.76 5.51 -17.39
N ILE A 71 16.17 4.39 -17.81
CA ILE A 71 16.63 3.05 -17.47
C ILE A 71 17.78 2.64 -18.38
N THR A 72 18.95 2.37 -17.80
CA THR A 72 20.14 1.83 -18.44
C THR A 72 20.90 0.95 -17.46
N ASP A 73 21.82 0.11 -17.95
CA ASP A 73 22.69 -0.70 -17.09
C ASP A 73 23.49 0.19 -16.10
N ASP A 74 23.91 1.38 -16.53
CA ASP A 74 24.65 2.33 -15.68
C ASP A 74 23.74 2.92 -14.57
N THR A 75 22.52 3.33 -14.89
CA THR A 75 21.58 3.87 -13.88
C THR A 75 21.12 2.80 -12.91
N ASP A 76 20.95 1.55 -13.38
CA ASP A 76 20.68 0.39 -12.52
C ASP A 76 21.85 0.12 -11.56
N ALA A 77 23.09 0.15 -12.05
CA ALA A 77 24.29 -0.03 -11.22
C ALA A 77 24.44 1.08 -10.16
N LEU A 78 24.17 2.34 -10.52
CA LEU A 78 24.19 3.47 -9.59
C LEU A 78 23.10 3.33 -8.52
N ALA A 79 21.89 2.97 -8.90
CA ALA A 79 20.77 2.76 -7.97
C ALA A 79 21.06 1.61 -7.00
N ALA A 80 21.60 0.49 -7.50
CA ALA A 80 22.00 -0.65 -6.67
C ALA A 80 23.07 -0.27 -5.65
N LYS A 81 24.11 0.46 -6.08
CA LYS A 81 25.18 0.94 -5.18
C LYS A 81 24.63 1.89 -4.11
N SER A 82 23.81 2.83 -4.49
CA SER A 82 23.15 3.76 -3.55
C SER A 82 22.29 3.00 -2.55
N GLY A 83 21.45 2.07 -3.00
CA GLY A 83 20.61 1.25 -2.14
C GLY A 83 21.41 0.43 -1.11
N ALA A 84 22.57 -0.13 -1.50
CA ALA A 84 23.46 -0.86 -0.60
C ALA A 84 23.99 0.04 0.53
N ILE A 85 24.42 1.27 0.22
CA ILE A 85 24.87 2.26 1.21
C ILE A 85 23.73 2.60 2.20
N GLY A 86 22.52 2.85 1.70
CA GLY A 86 21.36 3.15 2.55
C GLY A 86 20.97 2.00 3.46
N THR A 87 21.04 0.76 2.97
CA THR A 87 20.78 -0.45 3.76
C THR A 87 21.81 -0.61 4.88
N GLU A 88 23.11 -0.48 4.56
CA GLU A 88 24.18 -0.58 5.56
C GLU A 88 24.03 0.49 6.66
N MET A 89 23.74 1.73 6.26
CA MET A 89 23.50 2.83 7.18
C MET A 89 22.27 2.58 8.08
N GLY A 90 21.18 2.09 7.50
CA GLY A 90 19.97 1.73 8.25
C GLY A 90 20.22 0.65 9.31
N VAL A 91 20.93 -0.43 8.94
CA VAL A 91 21.29 -1.51 9.87
C VAL A 91 22.19 -0.99 11.00
N ARG A 92 23.21 -0.22 10.66
CA ARG A 92 24.11 0.37 11.64
C ARG A 92 23.35 1.22 12.68
N TYR A 93 22.54 2.15 12.22
CA TYR A 93 21.79 3.03 13.12
C TYR A 93 20.71 2.29 13.93
N ALA A 94 20.07 1.28 13.38
CA ALA A 94 19.13 0.45 14.13
C ALA A 94 19.81 -0.28 15.30
N LEU A 95 20.98 -0.89 15.04
CA LEU A 95 21.78 -1.58 16.07
C LEU A 95 22.35 -0.62 17.13
N GLU A 96 22.80 0.58 16.71
CA GLU A 96 23.25 1.60 17.63
C GLU A 96 22.09 2.11 18.49
N ALA A 97 20.92 2.38 17.91
CA ALA A 97 19.72 2.83 18.63
C ALA A 97 19.23 1.82 19.68
N ALA A 98 19.28 0.52 19.36
CA ALA A 98 18.88 -0.55 20.30
C ALA A 98 19.67 -0.55 21.62
N LYS A 99 20.91 -0.04 21.62
CA LYS A 99 21.74 0.08 22.82
C LYS A 99 21.16 1.04 23.87
N PHE A 100 20.23 1.91 23.48
CA PHE A 100 19.61 2.91 24.35
C PHE A 100 18.23 2.51 24.87
N ASP A 101 17.75 1.29 24.64
CA ASP A 101 16.43 0.85 25.09
C ASP A 101 16.21 1.00 26.60
N GLY A 102 17.23 0.67 27.40
CA GLY A 102 17.19 0.75 28.86
C GLY A 102 17.58 2.11 29.46
N VAL A 103 18.01 3.08 28.63
CA VAL A 103 18.51 4.37 29.12
C VAL A 103 17.35 5.24 29.60
N LYS A 104 17.44 5.72 30.85
CA LYS A 104 16.45 6.60 31.48
C LYS A 104 16.83 8.07 31.26
N GLY A 105 15.82 8.97 31.35
CA GLY A 105 16.04 10.42 31.28
C GLY A 105 16.20 10.96 29.87
N LEU A 106 15.92 10.15 28.82
CA LEU A 106 15.85 10.63 27.45
C LEU A 106 14.69 11.60 27.27
N SER A 107 14.90 12.65 26.47
CA SER A 107 13.80 13.50 26.01
C SER A 107 12.80 12.68 25.17
N TYR A 108 11.56 13.17 25.06
CA TYR A 108 10.58 12.57 24.14
C TYR A 108 11.12 12.51 22.70
N ASP A 109 11.74 13.62 22.25
CA ASP A 109 12.31 13.73 20.89
C ASP A 109 13.38 12.66 20.64
N THR A 110 14.34 12.55 21.54
CA THR A 110 15.43 11.57 21.45
C THR A 110 14.90 10.14 21.45
N ARG A 111 13.98 9.81 22.39
CA ARG A 111 13.39 8.45 22.46
C ARG A 111 12.65 8.13 21.17
N ARG A 112 11.79 9.03 20.67
CA ARG A 112 11.01 8.79 19.45
C ARG A 112 11.90 8.62 18.22
N LYS A 113 12.96 9.40 18.09
CA LYS A 113 13.91 9.26 16.97
C LYS A 113 14.70 7.94 17.04
N LEU A 114 15.11 7.51 18.22
CA LEU A 114 15.73 6.19 18.42
C LEU A 114 14.77 5.04 18.03
N ASP A 115 13.49 5.14 18.40
CA ASP A 115 12.49 4.15 18.04
C ASP A 115 12.24 4.11 16.52
N ILE A 116 12.23 5.26 15.85
CA ILE A 116 12.15 5.35 14.38
C ILE A 116 13.36 4.69 13.73
N LEU A 117 14.57 4.97 14.19
CA LEU A 117 15.80 4.33 13.67
C LEU A 117 15.77 2.81 13.85
N LYS A 118 15.35 2.34 15.03
CA LYS A 118 15.29 0.91 15.34
C LYS A 118 14.24 0.16 14.50
N ASN A 119 13.08 0.79 14.26
CA ASN A 119 11.97 0.20 13.50
C ASN A 119 12.09 0.41 11.98
N GLY A 120 13.10 1.14 11.50
CA GLY A 120 13.27 1.48 10.08
C GLY A 120 13.61 0.31 9.16
N LEU A 121 13.94 -0.87 9.69
CA LEU A 121 14.31 -2.05 8.91
C LEU A 121 13.09 -2.93 8.61
N THR A 122 12.99 -3.37 7.35
CA THR A 122 11.96 -4.35 6.96
C THR A 122 12.38 -5.78 7.33
N LEU A 123 13.63 -6.13 7.02
CA LEU A 123 14.24 -7.43 7.34
C LEU A 123 15.60 -7.19 8.00
N PRO A 124 15.72 -7.31 9.33
CA PRO A 124 16.98 -7.16 10.01
C PRO A 124 17.83 -8.41 9.83
N ALA A 125 19.09 -8.23 9.44
CA ALA A 125 20.09 -9.31 9.47
C ALA A 125 20.76 -9.34 10.85
N PRO A 126 21.07 -10.53 11.41
CA PRO A 126 21.86 -10.64 12.63
C PRO A 126 23.33 -10.26 12.36
N THR A 127 24.05 -9.90 13.43
CA THR A 127 25.44 -9.44 13.37
C THR A 127 26.45 -10.56 13.08
N ARG A 128 26.05 -11.82 13.07
CA ARG A 128 26.95 -12.95 12.75
C ARG A 128 27.50 -12.82 11.33
N PRO A 129 28.80 -13.14 11.11
CA PRO A 129 29.44 -13.01 9.80
C PRO A 129 28.67 -13.73 8.68
N GLY A 130 28.49 -13.04 7.55
CA GLY A 130 27.85 -13.59 6.35
C GLY A 130 26.31 -13.59 6.37
N ALA A 131 25.65 -13.29 7.50
CA ALA A 131 24.19 -13.36 7.60
C ALA A 131 23.49 -12.31 6.70
N ALA A 132 24.00 -11.10 6.66
CA ALA A 132 23.45 -10.04 5.82
C ALA A 132 23.53 -10.40 4.33
N GLN A 133 24.67 -10.95 3.89
CA GLN A 133 24.83 -11.43 2.51
C GLN A 133 23.87 -12.59 2.22
N GLN A 134 23.78 -13.56 3.11
CA GLN A 134 22.87 -14.70 2.96
C GLN A 134 21.41 -14.24 2.83
N LEU A 135 20.98 -13.28 3.67
CA LEU A 135 19.62 -12.72 3.63
C LEU A 135 19.36 -11.97 2.30
N SER A 136 20.33 -11.19 1.84
CA SER A 136 20.29 -10.49 0.56
C SER A 136 20.18 -11.46 -0.62
N ASP A 137 21.01 -12.51 -0.64
CA ASP A 137 21.01 -13.50 -1.71
C ASP A 137 19.68 -14.25 -1.80
N ILE A 138 19.12 -14.63 -0.65
CA ILE A 138 17.81 -15.30 -0.58
C ILE A 138 16.71 -14.36 -1.09
N SER A 139 16.68 -13.12 -0.62
CA SER A 139 15.69 -12.13 -1.04
C SER A 139 15.75 -11.86 -2.53
N THR A 140 16.97 -11.74 -3.08
CA THR A 140 17.21 -11.55 -4.52
C THR A 140 16.73 -12.75 -5.33
N ARG A 141 17.02 -13.99 -4.88
CA ARG A 141 16.53 -15.19 -5.57
C ARG A 141 15.01 -15.26 -5.60
N MET A 142 14.33 -14.95 -4.48
CA MET A 142 12.87 -14.96 -4.41
C MET A 142 12.27 -13.89 -5.32
N ALA A 143 12.80 -12.66 -5.30
CA ALA A 143 12.34 -11.58 -6.16
C ALA A 143 12.56 -11.90 -7.65
N SER A 144 13.71 -12.46 -8.01
CA SER A 144 14.01 -12.90 -9.37
C SER A 144 13.10 -14.05 -9.83
N SER A 145 12.85 -15.03 -8.94
CA SER A 145 11.93 -16.14 -9.22
C SER A 145 10.52 -15.62 -9.51
N TYR A 146 10.03 -14.66 -8.72
CA TYR A 146 8.74 -14.01 -8.95
C TYR A 146 8.72 -13.24 -10.29
N GLY A 147 9.71 -12.41 -10.56
CA GLY A 147 9.78 -11.58 -11.78
C GLY A 147 9.87 -12.39 -13.07
N LYS A 148 10.56 -13.54 -13.03
CA LYS A 148 10.67 -14.49 -14.15
C LYS A 148 9.50 -15.47 -14.21
N GLY A 149 8.59 -15.42 -13.23
CA GLY A 149 7.49 -16.36 -13.08
C GLY A 149 6.60 -16.45 -14.33
N ARG A 150 6.13 -17.66 -14.63
CA ARG A 150 5.20 -17.96 -15.73
C ARG A 150 4.11 -18.90 -15.23
N GLY A 151 2.88 -18.58 -15.57
CA GLY A 151 1.79 -19.56 -15.55
C GLY A 151 1.47 -20.01 -16.95
N THR A 152 0.29 -20.62 -17.15
CA THR A 152 -0.16 -21.09 -18.46
C THR A 152 -1.58 -20.62 -18.76
N LYS A 153 -1.85 -20.43 -20.05
CA LYS A 153 -3.17 -20.20 -20.62
C LYS A 153 -3.30 -21.04 -21.89
N GLY A 154 -4.27 -21.97 -21.91
CA GLY A 154 -4.42 -22.92 -23.00
C GLY A 154 -3.15 -23.79 -23.19
N GLY A 155 -2.48 -24.15 -22.11
CA GLY A 155 -1.22 -24.89 -22.11
C GLY A 155 0.01 -24.10 -22.54
N GLN A 156 -0.11 -22.80 -22.91
CA GLN A 156 1.02 -21.97 -23.34
C GLN A 156 1.51 -21.10 -22.18
N PRO A 157 2.84 -20.94 -21.99
CA PRO A 157 3.41 -20.10 -20.94
C PRO A 157 3.08 -18.63 -21.16
N ILE A 158 2.59 -17.95 -20.11
CA ILE A 158 2.37 -16.49 -20.09
C ILE A 158 2.93 -15.88 -18.81
N ASN A 159 3.29 -14.59 -18.87
CA ASN A 159 3.82 -13.87 -17.70
C ASN A 159 2.71 -13.42 -16.73
N GLY A 160 3.09 -12.97 -15.54
CA GLY A 160 2.15 -12.58 -14.50
C GLY A 160 1.23 -11.43 -14.90
N SER A 161 1.72 -10.42 -15.63
CA SER A 161 0.89 -9.28 -16.07
C SER A 161 -0.17 -9.71 -17.09
N ASP A 162 0.19 -10.62 -17.99
CA ASP A 162 -0.76 -11.17 -18.96
C ASP A 162 -1.81 -12.07 -18.28
N ILE A 163 -1.42 -12.83 -17.23
CA ILE A 163 -2.37 -13.58 -16.41
C ILE A 163 -3.33 -12.63 -15.69
N GLU A 164 -2.84 -11.56 -15.06
CA GLU A 164 -3.71 -10.58 -14.42
C GLU A 164 -4.74 -10.01 -15.39
N ALA A 165 -4.29 -9.58 -16.57
CA ALA A 165 -5.17 -9.03 -17.60
C ALA A 165 -6.19 -10.09 -18.11
N ALA A 166 -5.73 -11.31 -18.34
CA ALA A 166 -6.59 -12.40 -18.82
C ALA A 166 -7.62 -12.83 -17.76
N MET A 167 -7.21 -12.96 -16.49
CA MET A 167 -8.14 -13.28 -15.39
C MET A 167 -9.16 -12.16 -15.15
N GLY A 168 -8.78 -10.90 -15.39
CA GLY A 168 -9.69 -9.76 -15.31
C GLY A 168 -10.81 -9.80 -16.35
N SER A 169 -10.54 -10.34 -17.54
CA SER A 169 -11.45 -10.33 -18.69
C SER A 169 -12.10 -11.67 -19.01
N SER A 170 -11.45 -12.79 -18.72
CA SER A 170 -12.00 -14.12 -18.98
C SER A 170 -13.20 -14.42 -18.09
N ARG A 171 -14.13 -15.21 -18.66
CA ARG A 171 -15.32 -15.73 -17.96
C ARG A 171 -15.44 -17.25 -18.12
N ASP A 172 -14.40 -17.90 -18.66
CA ASP A 172 -14.33 -19.37 -18.74
C ASP A 172 -13.72 -19.92 -17.43
N PRO A 173 -14.49 -20.68 -16.63
CA PRO A 173 -14.01 -21.20 -15.35
C PRO A 173 -12.87 -22.21 -15.46
N ASN A 174 -12.67 -22.86 -16.61
CA ASN A 174 -11.56 -23.77 -16.83
C ASN A 174 -10.27 -22.99 -17.12
N GLU A 175 -10.35 -21.97 -17.96
CA GLU A 175 -9.24 -21.08 -18.25
C GLU A 175 -8.79 -20.31 -16.99
N LEU A 176 -9.74 -19.77 -16.22
CA LEU A 176 -9.47 -19.09 -14.94
C LEU A 176 -8.77 -20.03 -13.94
N LYS A 177 -9.25 -21.28 -13.82
CA LYS A 177 -8.64 -22.30 -12.98
C LYS A 177 -7.22 -22.65 -13.44
N GLU A 178 -6.98 -22.84 -14.73
CA GLU A 178 -5.66 -23.13 -15.28
C GLU A 178 -4.65 -22.01 -14.92
N MET A 179 -5.00 -20.76 -15.21
CA MET A 179 -4.14 -19.62 -14.94
C MET A 179 -3.84 -19.48 -13.45
N TRP A 180 -4.86 -19.60 -12.60
CA TRP A 180 -4.68 -19.50 -11.15
C TRP A 180 -3.75 -20.60 -10.61
N VAL A 181 -4.02 -21.87 -10.98
CA VAL A 181 -3.24 -23.01 -10.49
C VAL A 181 -1.81 -22.94 -10.97
N SER A 182 -1.61 -22.75 -12.27
CA SER A 182 -0.27 -22.73 -12.85
C SER A 182 0.61 -21.61 -12.30
N TRP A 183 0.02 -20.42 -12.04
CA TRP A 183 0.76 -19.33 -11.41
C TRP A 183 1.24 -19.70 -9.99
N HIS A 184 0.34 -20.15 -9.13
CA HIS A 184 0.68 -20.47 -7.74
C HIS A 184 1.63 -21.67 -7.65
N ASP A 185 1.49 -22.65 -8.52
CA ASP A 185 2.37 -23.82 -8.55
C ASP A 185 3.77 -23.49 -9.08
N ASN A 186 3.87 -22.71 -10.15
CA ASN A 186 5.14 -22.45 -10.81
C ASN A 186 5.93 -21.31 -10.15
N VAL A 187 5.24 -20.37 -9.48
CA VAL A 187 5.88 -19.17 -8.89
C VAL A 187 5.98 -19.28 -7.37
N GLY A 188 4.90 -19.67 -6.70
CA GLY A 188 4.87 -19.75 -5.24
C GLY A 188 5.69 -20.92 -4.70
N ALA A 189 5.33 -22.13 -5.07
CA ALA A 189 5.90 -23.35 -4.50
C ALA A 189 7.45 -23.40 -4.53
N PRO A 190 8.15 -23.00 -5.60
CA PRO A 190 9.62 -23.08 -5.65
C PRO A 190 10.34 -22.25 -4.61
N MET A 191 9.76 -21.12 -4.14
CA MET A 191 10.43 -20.23 -3.19
C MET A 191 10.19 -20.57 -1.72
N ARG A 192 9.39 -21.59 -1.41
CA ARG A 192 9.00 -21.96 -0.04
C ARG A 192 10.21 -22.20 0.89
N LYS A 193 11.24 -22.89 0.40
CA LYS A 193 12.46 -23.19 1.17
C LYS A 193 13.26 -21.91 1.45
N ASP A 194 13.45 -21.06 0.45
CA ASP A 194 14.14 -19.79 0.59
C ASP A 194 13.39 -18.87 1.57
N TYR A 195 12.07 -18.83 1.50
CA TYR A 195 11.25 -18.06 2.43
C TYR A 195 11.42 -18.53 3.89
N ALA A 196 11.43 -19.84 4.13
CA ALA A 196 11.64 -20.38 5.47
C ALA A 196 13.05 -20.04 6.02
N GLN A 197 14.07 -20.06 5.19
CA GLN A 197 15.43 -19.66 5.58
C GLN A 197 15.50 -18.15 5.89
N MET A 198 14.89 -17.32 5.05
CA MET A 198 14.78 -15.88 5.25
C MET A 198 14.12 -15.56 6.61
N VAL A 199 13.00 -16.21 6.93
CA VAL A 199 12.31 -16.06 8.22
C VAL A 199 13.23 -16.36 9.40
N GLY A 200 14.01 -17.44 9.33
CA GLY A 200 14.96 -17.81 10.39
C GLY A 200 16.00 -16.71 10.62
N ILE A 201 16.67 -16.27 9.54
CA ILE A 201 17.75 -15.26 9.61
C ILE A 201 17.18 -13.92 10.08
N ALA A 202 16.06 -13.47 9.52
CA ALA A 202 15.47 -12.19 9.91
C ALA A 202 14.98 -12.17 11.36
N ASN A 203 14.46 -13.29 11.87
CA ASN A 203 14.09 -13.40 13.28
C ASN A 203 15.31 -13.36 14.24
N GLU A 204 16.46 -13.92 13.83
CA GLU A 204 17.70 -13.73 14.59
C GLU A 204 18.04 -12.24 14.70
N GLY A 205 18.00 -11.50 13.58
CA GLY A 205 18.26 -10.06 13.57
C GLY A 205 17.24 -9.25 14.39
N ALA A 206 15.95 -9.58 14.30
CA ALA A 206 14.92 -8.92 15.11
C ALA A 206 15.16 -9.09 16.61
N LYS A 207 15.64 -10.29 17.03
CA LYS A 207 15.99 -10.54 18.45
C LYS A 207 17.19 -9.73 18.90
N GLU A 208 18.20 -9.53 18.06
CA GLU A 208 19.34 -8.64 18.38
C GLU A 208 18.90 -7.18 18.55
N LEU A 209 17.81 -6.77 17.89
CA LEU A 209 17.17 -5.46 18.06
C LEU A 209 16.19 -5.39 19.25
N GLY A 210 16.04 -6.47 20.03
CA GLY A 210 15.19 -6.52 21.21
C GLY A 210 13.72 -6.90 20.96
N PHE A 211 13.37 -7.37 19.75
CA PHE A 211 12.03 -7.86 19.43
C PHE A 211 11.94 -9.38 19.56
N SER A 212 10.75 -9.92 19.82
CA SER A 212 10.54 -11.37 19.83
C SER A 212 10.73 -12.02 18.46
N ASP A 213 10.31 -11.32 17.42
CA ASP A 213 10.31 -11.73 16.02
C ASP A 213 10.10 -10.52 15.08
N VAL A 214 10.25 -10.72 13.78
CA VAL A 214 10.03 -9.67 12.75
C VAL A 214 8.59 -9.14 12.77
N GLY A 215 7.60 -10.00 13.01
CA GLY A 215 6.20 -9.58 13.07
C GLY A 215 5.91 -8.64 14.24
N ALA A 216 6.52 -8.87 15.40
CA ALA A 216 6.47 -7.97 16.55
C ALA A 216 7.17 -6.65 16.24
N MET A 217 8.34 -6.69 15.57
CA MET A 217 9.06 -5.50 15.11
C MET A 217 8.18 -4.64 14.19
N TRP A 218 7.55 -5.22 13.18
CA TRP A 218 6.67 -4.48 12.28
C TRP A 218 5.50 -3.81 13.00
N ARG A 219 4.84 -4.56 13.91
CA ARG A 219 3.69 -4.02 14.66
C ARG A 219 4.08 -2.92 15.64
N SER A 220 5.28 -2.96 16.20
CA SER A 220 5.76 -1.90 17.12
C SER A 220 5.97 -0.54 16.44
N GLY A 221 6.11 -0.52 15.11
CA GLY A 221 6.18 0.72 14.32
C GLY A 221 4.89 1.56 14.29
N TYR A 222 3.79 1.06 14.89
CA TYR A 222 2.51 1.79 14.93
C TYR A 222 2.24 2.51 16.26
N ASP A 223 3.27 2.95 16.97
CA ASP A 223 3.17 3.73 18.21
C ASP A 223 2.38 3.03 19.33
N MET A 224 2.39 1.71 19.37
CA MET A 224 1.73 0.90 20.39
C MET A 224 2.36 -0.49 20.51
N PRO A 225 2.11 -1.21 21.63
CA PRO A 225 2.55 -2.60 21.76
C PRO A 225 2.02 -3.48 20.62
N PRO A 226 2.82 -4.44 20.12
CA PRO A 226 2.45 -5.31 18.97
C PRO A 226 1.08 -5.99 19.09
N GLU A 227 0.74 -6.45 20.30
CA GLU A 227 -0.54 -7.12 20.58
C GLU A 227 -1.73 -6.16 20.53
N GLN A 228 -1.54 -4.92 20.99
CA GLN A 228 -2.58 -3.89 20.89
C GLN A 228 -2.85 -3.52 19.44
N PHE A 229 -1.81 -3.44 18.60
CA PHE A 229 -1.98 -3.23 17.17
C PHE A 229 -2.77 -4.37 16.53
N ALA A 230 -2.45 -5.62 16.84
CA ALA A 230 -3.17 -6.77 16.32
C ALA A 230 -4.66 -6.75 16.73
N GLN A 231 -4.95 -6.40 18.00
CA GLN A 231 -6.32 -6.25 18.51
C GLN A 231 -7.07 -5.09 17.85
N MET A 232 -6.39 -3.96 17.61
CA MET A 232 -6.96 -2.83 16.88
C MET A 232 -7.33 -3.23 15.44
N ALA A 233 -6.47 -3.93 14.75
CA ALA A 233 -6.74 -4.41 13.40
C ALA A 233 -7.95 -5.38 13.36
N ASP A 234 -8.06 -6.27 14.34
CA ASP A 234 -9.23 -7.15 14.48
C ASP A 234 -10.52 -6.37 14.79
N LYS A 235 -10.45 -5.35 15.65
CA LYS A 235 -11.59 -4.45 15.92
C LYS A 235 -12.06 -3.76 14.65
N LEU A 236 -11.13 -3.18 13.87
CA LEU A 236 -11.44 -2.51 12.61
C LEU A 236 -12.11 -3.45 11.62
N TRP A 237 -11.60 -4.68 11.49
CA TRP A 237 -12.23 -5.69 10.65
C TRP A 237 -13.66 -6.00 11.11
N LYS A 238 -13.88 -6.24 12.41
CA LYS A 238 -15.19 -6.54 12.96
C LYS A 238 -16.23 -5.43 12.74
N GLU A 239 -15.82 -4.18 12.68
CA GLU A 239 -16.70 -3.05 12.35
C GLU A 239 -17.21 -3.11 10.91
N VAL A 240 -16.38 -3.61 9.96
CA VAL A 240 -16.70 -3.64 8.51
C VAL A 240 -17.19 -5.01 8.03
N GLU A 241 -16.88 -6.08 8.74
CA GLU A 241 -17.25 -7.46 8.39
C GLU A 241 -18.74 -7.64 8.00
N PRO A 242 -19.73 -7.02 8.68
CA PRO A 242 -21.14 -7.16 8.26
C PRO A 242 -21.43 -6.62 6.86
N LEU A 243 -20.74 -5.57 6.41
CA LEU A 243 -20.84 -5.05 5.05
C LEU A 243 -20.18 -6.03 4.05
N TYR A 244 -19.01 -6.52 4.39
CA TYR A 244 -18.31 -7.53 3.58
C TYR A 244 -19.13 -8.82 3.41
N LEU A 245 -19.73 -9.34 4.48
CA LEU A 245 -20.59 -10.53 4.42
C LEU A 245 -21.79 -10.34 3.49
N SER A 246 -22.38 -9.15 3.48
CA SER A 246 -23.49 -8.85 2.55
C SER A 246 -23.02 -8.78 1.11
N LEU A 247 -21.85 -8.18 0.85
CA LEU A 247 -21.22 -8.14 -0.46
C LEU A 247 -20.84 -9.55 -0.94
N HIS A 248 -20.15 -10.34 -0.10
CA HIS A 248 -19.76 -11.70 -0.38
C HIS A 248 -20.95 -12.59 -0.75
N THR A 249 -22.02 -12.53 0.04
CA THR A 249 -23.25 -13.30 -0.20
C THR A 249 -23.87 -12.95 -1.56
N TYR A 250 -23.96 -11.67 -1.89
CA TYR A 250 -24.50 -11.21 -3.16
C TYR A 250 -23.64 -11.68 -4.34
N VAL A 251 -22.33 -11.46 -4.28
CA VAL A 251 -21.38 -11.85 -5.34
C VAL A 251 -21.39 -13.37 -5.54
N ARG A 252 -21.38 -14.17 -4.46
CA ARG A 252 -21.47 -15.64 -4.54
C ARG A 252 -22.70 -16.11 -5.30
N TRP A 253 -23.87 -15.51 -5.04
CA TRP A 253 -25.09 -15.86 -5.72
C TRP A 253 -25.05 -15.47 -7.20
N LYS A 254 -24.49 -14.31 -7.54
CA LYS A 254 -24.31 -13.89 -8.93
C LYS A 254 -23.35 -14.80 -9.70
N LEU A 255 -22.28 -15.23 -9.06
CA LEU A 255 -21.35 -16.22 -9.63
C LEU A 255 -22.03 -17.58 -9.82
N ASN A 256 -22.89 -18.00 -8.88
CA ASN A 256 -23.69 -19.23 -9.07
C ASN A 256 -24.67 -19.09 -10.24
N GLU A 257 -25.39 -17.96 -10.35
CA GLU A 257 -26.27 -17.68 -11.50
C GLU A 257 -25.51 -17.74 -12.83
N LYS A 258 -24.26 -17.30 -12.87
CA LYS A 258 -23.40 -17.32 -14.06
C LYS A 258 -22.86 -18.70 -14.39
N TYR A 259 -22.39 -19.45 -13.38
CA TYR A 259 -21.57 -20.65 -13.58
C TYR A 259 -22.25 -21.97 -13.16
N GLY A 260 -23.34 -21.89 -12.39
CA GLY A 260 -24.06 -23.06 -11.86
C GLY A 260 -23.38 -23.73 -10.67
N ASP A 261 -24.10 -24.65 -10.03
CA ASP A 261 -23.66 -25.31 -8.78
C ASP A 261 -22.40 -26.17 -8.94
N ALA A 262 -22.12 -26.69 -10.14
CA ALA A 262 -20.91 -27.47 -10.41
C ALA A 262 -19.62 -26.68 -10.33
N VAL A 263 -19.67 -25.35 -10.53
CA VAL A 263 -18.53 -24.46 -10.51
C VAL A 263 -18.51 -23.62 -9.23
N GLN A 264 -19.65 -23.02 -8.87
CA GLN A 264 -19.80 -22.21 -7.67
C GLN A 264 -21.14 -22.52 -6.98
N ALA A 265 -21.07 -23.10 -5.80
CA ALA A 265 -22.27 -23.39 -5.01
C ALA A 265 -22.93 -22.11 -4.46
N LYS A 266 -24.24 -22.15 -4.18
CA LYS A 266 -24.99 -21.07 -3.56
C LYS A 266 -24.63 -20.80 -2.11
N THR A 267 -24.00 -21.76 -1.44
CA THR A 267 -23.60 -21.70 -0.03
C THR A 267 -22.12 -22.01 0.11
N GLY A 268 -21.52 -21.65 1.25
CA GLY A 268 -20.11 -21.88 1.50
C GLY A 268 -19.20 -20.81 0.85
N PRO A 269 -17.90 -21.06 0.74
CA PRO A 269 -16.93 -20.11 0.23
C PRO A 269 -17.01 -19.93 -1.29
N ILE A 270 -16.40 -18.84 -1.77
CA ILE A 270 -16.23 -18.56 -3.21
C ILE A 270 -14.90 -19.16 -3.69
N ARG A 271 -14.88 -19.72 -4.88
CA ARG A 271 -13.63 -20.12 -5.55
C ARG A 271 -12.82 -18.88 -5.94
N ALA A 272 -11.56 -18.84 -5.54
CA ALA A 272 -10.66 -17.68 -5.68
C ALA A 272 -10.47 -17.23 -7.13
N ASP A 273 -10.40 -18.17 -8.07
CA ASP A 273 -10.16 -17.93 -9.49
C ASP A 273 -11.32 -17.20 -10.20
N LEU A 274 -12.55 -17.23 -9.64
CA LEU A 274 -13.73 -16.64 -10.25
C LEU A 274 -13.88 -15.12 -9.99
N LEU A 275 -13.01 -14.54 -9.17
CA LEU A 275 -13.14 -13.15 -8.69
C LEU A 275 -12.41 -12.11 -9.54
N GLY A 276 -11.92 -12.51 -10.73
CA GLY A 276 -11.35 -11.60 -11.72
C GLY A 276 -9.99 -11.00 -11.33
N ASN A 277 -9.34 -11.57 -10.31
CA ASN A 277 -8.03 -11.16 -9.82
C ASN A 277 -7.26 -12.40 -9.36
N MET A 278 -5.97 -12.48 -9.68
CA MET A 278 -5.11 -13.64 -9.40
C MET A 278 -5.08 -13.99 -7.91
N TRP A 279 -5.19 -12.99 -7.04
CA TRP A 279 -5.15 -13.16 -5.59
C TRP A 279 -6.53 -13.03 -4.93
N ALA A 280 -7.58 -12.76 -5.72
CA ALA A 280 -8.93 -12.48 -5.24
C ALA A 280 -8.97 -11.36 -4.18
N GLN A 281 -8.05 -10.39 -4.28
CA GLN A 281 -7.93 -9.28 -3.34
C GLN A 281 -8.94 -8.16 -3.62
N GLU A 282 -9.30 -7.98 -4.88
CA GLU A 282 -10.25 -6.99 -5.40
C GLU A 282 -11.13 -7.68 -6.44
N TRP A 283 -12.41 -7.29 -6.52
CA TRP A 283 -13.39 -7.98 -7.37
C TRP A 283 -13.97 -7.09 -8.47
N GLY A 284 -13.45 -5.89 -8.63
CA GLY A 284 -13.96 -4.90 -9.61
C GLY A 284 -14.01 -5.42 -11.04
N ASN A 285 -13.09 -6.32 -11.43
CA ASN A 285 -13.01 -6.89 -12.78
C ASN A 285 -14.23 -7.77 -13.16
N ILE A 286 -14.99 -8.25 -12.19
CA ILE A 286 -16.22 -9.02 -12.45
C ILE A 286 -17.49 -8.20 -12.25
N TYR A 287 -17.39 -6.87 -12.28
CA TYR A 287 -18.56 -6.00 -12.11
C TYR A 287 -19.67 -6.30 -13.13
N ASP A 288 -19.32 -6.63 -14.37
CA ASP A 288 -20.25 -7.04 -15.42
C ASP A 288 -21.11 -8.27 -15.06
N VAL A 289 -20.55 -9.19 -14.26
CA VAL A 289 -21.27 -10.39 -13.78
C VAL A 289 -22.27 -10.05 -12.68
N VAL A 290 -21.98 -9.04 -11.86
CA VAL A 290 -22.75 -8.75 -10.62
C VAL A 290 -23.58 -7.47 -10.71
N ALA A 291 -23.37 -6.64 -11.75
CA ALA A 291 -24.06 -5.37 -11.90
C ALA A 291 -25.58 -5.52 -11.82
N PRO A 292 -26.27 -4.68 -11.04
CA PRO A 292 -27.72 -4.64 -11.07
C PRO A 292 -28.25 -4.25 -12.45
N ALA A 293 -29.42 -4.74 -12.83
CA ALA A 293 -30.03 -4.38 -14.11
C ALA A 293 -30.18 -2.84 -14.23
N GLY A 294 -29.73 -2.28 -15.36
CA GLY A 294 -29.83 -0.84 -15.66
C GLY A 294 -28.77 0.05 -14.99
N THR A 295 -27.80 -0.53 -14.25
CA THR A 295 -26.72 0.23 -13.60
C THR A 295 -25.35 0.04 -14.27
N GLY A 296 -25.30 -0.63 -15.41
CA GLY A 296 -24.05 -0.79 -16.19
C GLY A 296 -23.50 0.54 -16.72
N ASP A 297 -24.38 1.52 -16.95
CA ASP A 297 -24.05 2.90 -17.29
C ASP A 297 -24.24 3.81 -16.05
N LEU A 298 -23.16 4.44 -15.61
CA LEU A 298 -23.15 5.39 -14.50
C LEU A 298 -23.63 6.79 -14.91
N GLY A 299 -23.97 6.99 -16.18
CA GLY A 299 -24.47 8.26 -16.73
C GLY A 299 -23.39 9.20 -17.25
N TYR A 300 -22.14 8.98 -16.96
CA TYR A 300 -20.98 9.68 -17.52
C TYR A 300 -19.69 8.83 -17.38
N ASP A 301 -18.72 9.10 -18.24
CA ASP A 301 -17.35 8.62 -18.14
C ASP A 301 -16.40 9.81 -18.06
N ILE A 302 -15.54 9.86 -17.03
CA ILE A 302 -14.60 10.98 -16.82
C ILE A 302 -13.63 11.09 -18.00
N GLY A 303 -13.16 9.97 -18.57
CA GLY A 303 -12.24 9.97 -19.71
C GLY A 303 -12.88 10.60 -20.95
N ASP A 304 -14.16 10.34 -21.18
CA ASP A 304 -14.89 10.95 -22.30
C ASP A 304 -15.17 12.44 -22.06
N LEU A 305 -15.48 12.82 -20.82
CA LEU A 305 -15.60 14.24 -20.44
C LEU A 305 -14.29 15.00 -20.65
N LEU A 306 -13.16 14.41 -20.23
CA LEU A 306 -11.82 14.99 -20.41
C LEU A 306 -11.51 15.22 -21.89
N LYS A 307 -11.78 14.23 -22.74
CA LYS A 307 -11.59 14.33 -24.19
C LYS A 307 -12.49 15.41 -24.80
N ALA A 308 -13.78 15.43 -24.43
CA ALA A 308 -14.75 16.42 -24.92
C ALA A 308 -14.37 17.87 -24.56
N LYS A 309 -13.72 18.07 -23.40
CA LYS A 309 -13.24 19.40 -22.95
C LYS A 309 -11.77 19.66 -23.35
N ASN A 310 -11.19 18.84 -24.25
CA ASN A 310 -9.81 18.98 -24.75
C ASN A 310 -8.77 19.04 -23.63
N TYR A 311 -8.89 18.15 -22.64
CA TYR A 311 -7.85 17.96 -21.63
C TYR A 311 -6.65 17.24 -22.25
N ASP A 312 -5.49 17.65 -21.81
CA ASP A 312 -4.21 16.97 -21.99
C ASP A 312 -3.65 16.55 -20.62
N PRO A 313 -2.58 15.76 -20.55
CA PRO A 313 -1.99 15.34 -19.29
C PRO A 313 -1.66 16.50 -18.32
N VAL A 314 -1.16 17.62 -18.85
CA VAL A 314 -0.81 18.79 -18.02
C VAL A 314 -2.07 19.45 -17.43
N LYS A 315 -3.13 19.57 -18.21
CA LYS A 315 -4.43 20.09 -17.70
C LYS A 315 -5.03 19.17 -16.65
N MET A 316 -4.85 17.84 -16.76
CA MET A 316 -5.29 16.91 -15.74
C MET A 316 -4.53 17.14 -14.42
N VAL A 317 -3.21 17.33 -14.45
CA VAL A 317 -2.41 17.65 -13.26
C VAL A 317 -2.80 19.02 -12.69
N LYS A 318 -3.09 20.03 -13.54
CA LYS A 318 -3.58 21.32 -13.09
C LYS A 318 -4.96 21.25 -12.41
N ALA A 319 -5.83 20.35 -12.84
CA ALA A 319 -7.10 20.12 -12.16
C ALA A 319 -6.88 19.54 -10.76
N GLY A 320 -5.95 18.57 -10.60
CA GLY A 320 -5.54 18.05 -9.30
C GLY A 320 -4.91 19.13 -8.42
N GLU A 321 -3.97 19.94 -8.93
CA GLU A 321 -3.44 21.10 -8.21
C GLU A 321 -4.56 22.05 -7.76
N GLY A 322 -5.51 22.31 -8.66
CA GLY A 322 -6.68 23.16 -8.39
C GLY A 322 -7.53 22.67 -7.22
N PHE A 323 -7.63 21.34 -7.04
CA PHE A 323 -8.32 20.77 -5.89
C PHE A 323 -7.64 21.21 -4.57
N TYR A 324 -6.33 21.01 -4.44
CA TYR A 324 -5.58 21.39 -3.24
C TYR A 324 -5.53 22.91 -3.04
N SER A 325 -5.34 23.69 -4.11
CA SER A 325 -5.36 25.14 -4.05
C SER A 325 -6.71 25.69 -3.61
N SER A 326 -7.81 25.04 -3.98
CA SER A 326 -9.15 25.40 -3.53
C SER A 326 -9.33 25.25 -2.01
N LEU A 327 -8.61 24.30 -1.41
CA LEU A 327 -8.55 24.10 0.03
C LEU A 327 -7.60 25.05 0.77
N GLY A 328 -6.85 25.89 0.03
CA GLY A 328 -5.91 26.87 0.58
C GLY A 328 -4.46 26.41 0.64
N PHE A 329 -4.11 25.26 0.06
CA PHE A 329 -2.71 24.87 -0.09
C PHE A 329 -2.01 25.73 -1.14
N ALA A 330 -0.72 25.97 -0.96
CA ALA A 330 0.07 26.71 -1.92
C ALA A 330 0.16 25.97 -3.28
N PRO A 331 0.17 26.69 -4.41
CA PRO A 331 0.41 26.10 -5.72
C PRO A 331 1.68 25.25 -5.76
N LEU A 332 1.73 24.28 -6.67
CA LEU A 332 2.93 23.50 -6.92
C LEU A 332 4.09 24.43 -7.37
N PRO A 333 5.32 24.18 -6.93
CA PRO A 333 6.46 25.03 -7.28
C PRO A 333 6.78 24.93 -8.78
N GLU A 334 7.43 25.94 -9.34
CA GLU A 334 7.85 25.97 -10.73
C GLU A 334 8.73 24.75 -11.08
N THR A 335 9.58 24.31 -10.15
CA THR A 335 10.41 23.11 -10.28
C THR A 335 9.61 21.83 -10.49
N PHE A 336 8.40 21.72 -9.92
CA PHE A 336 7.51 20.60 -10.18
C PHE A 336 7.15 20.49 -11.67
N TRP A 337 6.74 21.60 -12.27
CA TRP A 337 6.34 21.64 -13.69
C TRP A 337 7.51 21.41 -14.65
N GLN A 338 8.70 21.86 -14.28
CA GLN A 338 9.91 21.70 -15.09
C GLN A 338 10.52 20.31 -15.02
N ARG A 339 10.36 19.61 -13.87
CA ARG A 339 11.13 18.40 -13.55
C ARG A 339 10.30 17.13 -13.46
N SER A 340 8.98 17.22 -13.29
CA SER A 340 8.10 16.04 -13.29
C SER A 340 8.08 15.36 -14.66
N GLN A 341 7.94 14.04 -14.64
CA GLN A 341 7.67 13.26 -15.84
C GLN A 341 6.17 12.96 -15.90
N ILE A 342 5.40 13.80 -16.59
CA ILE A 342 3.94 13.67 -16.67
C ILE A 342 3.54 12.71 -17.80
N VAL A 343 4.33 12.63 -18.87
CA VAL A 343 4.05 11.77 -20.03
C VAL A 343 5.22 10.82 -20.30
N LYS A 344 4.96 9.69 -20.95
CA LYS A 344 6.03 8.78 -21.38
C LYS A 344 6.91 9.49 -22.42
N PRO A 345 8.22 9.64 -22.21
CA PRO A 345 9.13 10.13 -23.23
C PRO A 345 9.23 9.12 -24.39
N ALA A 346 9.48 9.65 -25.60
CA ALA A 346 9.58 8.82 -26.81
C ALA A 346 11.00 8.24 -27.04
N ASP A 347 12.01 8.81 -26.36
CA ASP A 347 13.43 8.61 -26.63
C ASP A 347 14.13 7.69 -25.63
N ARG A 348 13.43 7.21 -24.60
CA ARG A 348 14.02 6.36 -23.55
C ARG A 348 12.99 5.50 -22.82
N GLU A 349 13.48 4.44 -22.20
CA GLU A 349 12.68 3.59 -21.32
C GLU A 349 12.59 4.19 -19.91
N VAL A 350 11.39 4.10 -19.33
CA VAL A 350 11.04 4.65 -18.02
C VAL A 350 10.09 3.71 -17.29
N ILE A 351 10.04 3.84 -15.96
CA ILE A 351 9.02 3.18 -15.16
C ILE A 351 7.73 3.98 -15.26
N CYS A 352 6.73 3.47 -15.99
CA CYS A 352 5.45 4.14 -16.20
C CYS A 352 4.51 4.15 -14.99
N HIS A 353 4.77 3.29 -13.98
CA HIS A 353 3.98 3.27 -12.76
C HIS A 353 4.02 4.65 -12.07
N ALA A 354 2.83 5.21 -11.74
CA ALA A 354 2.72 6.49 -11.08
C ALA A 354 3.45 6.51 -9.74
N SER A 355 4.07 7.63 -9.40
CA SER A 355 4.72 7.83 -8.11
C SER A 355 5.00 9.31 -7.85
N ALA A 356 4.88 9.71 -6.59
CA ALA A 356 5.23 11.03 -6.09
C ALA A 356 6.63 10.99 -5.45
N TRP A 357 7.37 12.07 -5.61
CA TRP A 357 8.77 12.17 -5.20
C TRP A 357 9.03 13.46 -4.44
N ASP A 358 9.82 13.34 -3.38
CA ASP A 358 10.48 14.45 -2.70
C ASP A 358 12.00 14.24 -2.87
N ILE A 359 12.64 15.12 -3.61
CA ILE A 359 14.06 14.97 -3.98
C ILE A 359 14.99 15.54 -2.93
N ASP A 360 14.63 16.68 -2.35
CA ASP A 360 15.55 17.44 -1.51
C ASP A 360 15.03 17.68 -0.09
N SER A 361 13.91 17.07 0.27
CA SER A 361 13.23 17.27 1.56
C SER A 361 12.89 18.73 1.83
N LYS A 362 12.65 19.52 0.77
CA LYS A 362 12.28 20.94 0.83
C LYS A 362 11.12 21.25 -0.10
N ASP A 363 11.40 21.57 -1.37
CA ASP A 363 10.37 21.94 -2.35
C ASP A 363 10.63 21.39 -3.76
N ASP A 364 11.65 20.56 -3.97
CA ASP A 364 11.84 19.82 -5.22
C ASP A 364 11.00 18.54 -5.20
N ILE A 365 9.69 18.73 -5.21
CA ILE A 365 8.72 17.64 -5.33
C ILE A 365 8.40 17.38 -6.80
N ARG A 366 8.09 16.13 -7.14
CA ARG A 366 7.80 15.71 -8.53
C ARG A 366 6.76 14.60 -8.55
N ILE A 367 6.10 14.43 -9.70
CA ILE A 367 5.40 13.19 -10.05
C ILE A 367 6.07 12.52 -11.25
N LYS A 368 5.98 11.21 -11.32
CA LYS A 368 6.38 10.40 -12.45
C LYS A 368 5.21 9.53 -12.89
N MET A 369 4.74 9.76 -14.10
CA MET A 369 3.65 9.03 -14.73
C MET A 369 3.88 8.91 -16.24
N CYS A 370 3.19 7.97 -16.89
CA CYS A 370 2.98 7.92 -18.34
C CYS A 370 1.50 8.22 -18.62
N THR A 371 1.08 9.43 -18.28
CA THR A 371 -0.32 9.85 -18.21
C THR A 371 -1.02 9.74 -19.57
N LYS A 372 -2.19 9.12 -19.55
CA LYS A 372 -3.16 9.06 -20.64
C LYS A 372 -4.40 9.83 -20.25
N VAL A 373 -5.12 10.37 -21.25
CA VAL A 373 -6.39 11.07 -20.99
C VAL A 373 -7.50 10.04 -20.80
N ASN A 374 -7.68 9.59 -19.55
CA ASN A 374 -8.69 8.61 -19.11
C ASN A 374 -9.09 8.84 -17.65
N SER A 375 -10.12 8.14 -17.22
CA SER A 375 -10.66 8.22 -15.84
C SER A 375 -9.66 7.78 -14.79
N ASP A 376 -8.94 6.67 -15.03
CA ASP A 376 -8.04 6.06 -14.06
C ASP A 376 -6.86 7.00 -13.76
N ASP A 377 -6.24 7.56 -14.80
CA ASP A 377 -5.10 8.46 -14.64
C ASP A 377 -5.49 9.80 -14.01
N PHE A 378 -6.72 10.28 -14.27
CA PHE A 378 -7.24 11.48 -13.61
C PHE A 378 -7.36 11.27 -12.09
N VAL A 379 -7.88 10.11 -11.67
CA VAL A 379 -7.97 9.74 -10.25
C VAL A 379 -6.57 9.54 -9.66
N THR A 380 -5.68 8.85 -10.38
CA THR A 380 -4.30 8.60 -9.93
C THR A 380 -3.52 9.90 -9.73
N ILE A 381 -3.67 10.90 -10.61
CA ILE A 381 -3.06 12.22 -10.42
C ILE A 381 -3.47 12.85 -9.09
N HIS A 382 -4.76 12.83 -8.74
CA HIS A 382 -5.23 13.39 -7.47
C HIS A 382 -4.63 12.63 -6.26
N HIS A 383 -4.46 11.31 -6.38
CA HIS A 383 -3.81 10.47 -5.38
C HIS A 383 -2.32 10.83 -5.23
N GLU A 384 -1.55 10.88 -6.32
CA GLU A 384 -0.11 11.16 -6.29
C GLU A 384 0.19 12.58 -5.76
N LEU A 385 -0.63 13.56 -6.13
CA LEU A 385 -0.52 14.90 -5.57
C LEU A 385 -0.80 14.92 -4.07
N GLY A 386 -1.60 13.98 -3.53
CA GLY A 386 -1.78 13.81 -2.09
C GLY A 386 -0.46 13.53 -1.37
N HIS A 387 0.37 12.66 -1.94
CA HIS A 387 1.71 12.43 -1.43
C HIS A 387 2.58 13.69 -1.48
N ASN A 388 2.59 14.41 -2.61
CA ASN A 388 3.39 15.63 -2.75
C ASN A 388 2.97 16.73 -1.76
N TYR A 389 1.67 16.96 -1.55
CA TYR A 389 1.21 17.93 -0.57
C TYR A 389 1.51 17.52 0.87
N TYR A 390 1.51 16.21 1.17
CA TYR A 390 1.95 15.72 2.47
C TYR A 390 3.46 15.93 2.66
N GLN A 391 4.28 15.61 1.66
CA GLN A 391 5.72 15.85 1.66
C GLN A 391 6.04 17.32 1.92
N ARG A 392 5.37 18.25 1.24
CA ARG A 392 5.53 19.68 1.46
C ARG A 392 5.11 20.13 2.87
N ALA A 393 4.06 19.54 3.42
CA ALA A 393 3.54 19.94 4.71
C ALA A 393 4.54 19.64 5.84
N TYR A 394 5.20 18.49 5.82
CA TYR A 394 6.14 18.10 6.87
C TYR A 394 7.61 18.50 6.60
N ASN A 395 7.92 19.19 5.51
CA ASN A 395 9.31 19.52 5.13
C ASN A 395 10.05 20.46 6.10
N ARG A 396 9.35 20.99 7.11
CA ARG A 396 9.94 21.80 8.20
C ARG A 396 10.26 20.98 9.44
N GLN A 397 9.89 19.70 9.45
CA GLN A 397 10.23 18.80 10.55
C GLN A 397 11.73 18.43 10.51
N PRO A 398 12.33 18.02 11.65
CA PRO A 398 13.58 17.28 11.64
C PRO A 398 13.54 16.10 10.68
N PHE A 399 14.67 15.74 10.07
CA PHE A 399 14.73 14.77 8.97
C PHE A 399 14.04 13.44 9.29
N LEU A 400 14.27 12.86 10.47
CA LEU A 400 13.66 11.59 10.88
C LEU A 400 12.13 11.66 11.05
N TYR A 401 11.55 12.85 11.10
CA TYR A 401 10.10 13.06 11.16
C TYR A 401 9.46 13.40 9.81
N MET A 402 10.26 13.56 8.74
CA MET A 402 9.75 13.84 7.39
C MET A 402 9.15 12.57 6.76
N ASN A 403 8.06 12.10 7.35
CA ASN A 403 7.29 10.97 6.89
C ASN A 403 5.84 11.09 7.36
N GLY A 404 4.94 10.24 6.89
CA GLY A 404 3.59 10.13 7.42
C GLY A 404 3.57 9.71 8.89
N ALA A 405 2.46 10.01 9.59
CA ALA A 405 2.29 9.65 10.99
C ALA A 405 2.42 8.13 11.26
N ASN A 406 2.03 7.31 10.29
CA ASN A 406 2.44 5.94 10.09
C ASN A 406 2.37 5.60 8.59
N ASP A 407 2.78 4.40 8.19
CA ASP A 407 2.86 4.01 6.78
C ASP A 407 1.49 3.91 6.05
N GLY A 408 0.38 3.85 6.78
CA GLY A 408 -0.98 3.90 6.22
C GLY A 408 -1.47 5.31 5.91
N PHE A 409 -0.89 6.37 6.52
CA PHE A 409 -1.39 7.74 6.35
C PHE A 409 -1.10 8.30 4.96
N HIS A 410 0.08 8.05 4.39
CA HIS A 410 0.40 8.52 3.05
C HIS A 410 -0.57 8.00 2.01
N GLU A 411 -0.79 6.70 1.99
CA GLU A 411 -1.75 6.06 1.09
C GLU A 411 -3.19 6.55 1.35
N ALA A 412 -3.55 6.70 2.63
CA ALA A 412 -4.88 7.16 3.01
C ALA A 412 -5.17 8.59 2.53
N ILE A 413 -4.19 9.49 2.53
CA ILE A 413 -4.36 10.86 2.04
C ILE A 413 -4.58 10.87 0.52
N GLY A 414 -3.77 10.15 -0.25
CA GLY A 414 -3.97 10.01 -1.69
C GLY A 414 -5.35 9.45 -2.03
N ASP A 415 -5.72 8.35 -1.40
CA ASP A 415 -7.00 7.68 -1.59
C ASP A 415 -8.20 8.54 -1.12
N PHE A 416 -8.07 9.28 -0.03
CA PHE A 416 -9.07 10.21 0.48
C PHE A 416 -9.40 11.32 -0.53
N VAL A 417 -8.37 11.88 -1.17
CA VAL A 417 -8.57 12.88 -2.20
C VAL A 417 -9.16 12.25 -3.47
N ALA A 418 -8.75 11.04 -3.82
CA ALA A 418 -9.37 10.29 -4.92
C ALA A 418 -10.88 10.05 -4.71
N LEU A 419 -11.34 9.78 -3.46
CA LEU A 419 -12.76 9.70 -3.14
C LEU A 419 -13.51 11.02 -3.36
N SER A 420 -12.81 12.14 -3.34
CA SER A 420 -13.40 13.48 -3.50
C SER A 420 -13.75 13.83 -4.95
N ILE A 421 -13.40 12.96 -5.92
CA ILE A 421 -13.78 13.11 -7.32
C ILE A 421 -15.25 12.69 -7.50
N THR A 422 -16.13 13.51 -7.00
CA THR A 422 -17.60 13.32 -7.04
C THR A 422 -18.22 14.12 -8.20
N PRO A 423 -19.48 13.83 -8.61
CA PRO A 423 -20.15 14.62 -9.61
C PRO A 423 -20.17 16.13 -9.31
N ASP A 424 -20.35 16.53 -8.06
CA ASP A 424 -20.32 17.94 -7.66
C ASP A 424 -18.93 18.57 -7.84
N TYR A 425 -17.85 17.86 -7.54
CA TYR A 425 -16.49 18.32 -7.87
C TYR A 425 -16.30 18.50 -9.37
N LEU A 426 -16.72 17.52 -10.18
CA LEU A 426 -16.62 17.62 -11.64
C LEU A 426 -17.40 18.80 -12.21
N VAL A 427 -18.57 19.11 -11.61
CA VAL A 427 -19.32 20.32 -11.97
C VAL A 427 -18.57 21.60 -11.58
N ASN A 428 -17.99 21.63 -10.37
CA ASN A 428 -17.27 22.81 -9.88
C ASN A 428 -16.05 23.16 -10.72
N ILE A 429 -15.41 22.15 -11.38
CA ILE A 429 -14.30 22.38 -12.32
C ILE A 429 -14.75 22.48 -13.79
N ASN A 430 -16.05 22.59 -14.05
CA ASN A 430 -16.67 22.66 -15.39
C ASN A 430 -16.36 21.46 -16.31
N LEU A 431 -16.09 20.30 -15.72
CA LEU A 431 -15.86 19.06 -16.48
C LEU A 431 -17.19 18.32 -16.75
N LEU A 432 -18.15 18.39 -15.83
CA LEU A 432 -19.50 17.82 -15.97
C LEU A 432 -20.53 18.94 -15.90
N ASP A 433 -21.53 18.92 -16.78
CA ASP A 433 -22.64 19.86 -16.70
C ASP A 433 -23.62 19.44 -15.59
N ARG A 434 -24.17 20.39 -14.83
CA ARG A 434 -25.09 20.13 -13.72
C ARG A 434 -26.29 19.26 -14.13
N ALA A 435 -26.79 19.45 -15.36
CA ALA A 435 -27.91 18.68 -15.90
C ALA A 435 -27.56 17.20 -16.19
N GLN A 436 -26.29 16.88 -16.27
CA GLN A 436 -25.79 15.52 -16.52
C GLN A 436 -25.43 14.76 -15.23
N VAL A 437 -25.56 15.40 -14.07
CA VAL A 437 -25.30 14.72 -12.79
C VAL A 437 -26.32 13.60 -12.62
N PRO A 438 -25.87 12.34 -12.45
CA PRO A 438 -26.78 11.20 -12.32
C PRO A 438 -27.66 11.30 -11.08
N GLY A 439 -28.91 10.88 -11.22
CA GLY A 439 -29.85 10.77 -10.11
C GLY A 439 -29.45 9.66 -9.11
N ALA A 440 -30.18 9.60 -8.00
CA ALA A 440 -29.92 8.64 -6.92
C ALA A 440 -30.10 7.16 -7.36
N GLU A 441 -30.83 6.92 -8.46
CA GLU A 441 -31.03 5.59 -9.03
C GLU A 441 -29.72 4.94 -9.53
N LYS A 442 -28.68 5.75 -9.82
CA LYS A 442 -27.36 5.28 -10.24
C LYS A 442 -26.40 4.99 -9.06
N ASP A 443 -26.71 5.46 -7.86
CA ASP A 443 -25.83 5.35 -6.69
C ASP A 443 -25.47 3.91 -6.34
N ILE A 444 -26.42 2.98 -6.45
CA ILE A 444 -26.17 1.58 -6.11
C ILE A 444 -25.10 0.96 -7.02
N GLY A 445 -25.15 1.23 -8.32
CA GLY A 445 -24.15 0.73 -9.26
C GLY A 445 -22.76 1.29 -8.95
N LEU A 446 -22.65 2.60 -8.71
CA LEU A 446 -21.40 3.25 -8.33
C LEU A 446 -20.83 2.67 -7.02
N LEU A 447 -21.65 2.60 -5.97
CA LEU A 447 -21.25 2.10 -4.67
C LEU A 447 -20.87 0.61 -4.72
N LEU A 448 -21.59 -0.22 -5.50
CA LEU A 448 -21.24 -1.63 -5.68
C LEU A 448 -19.86 -1.79 -6.34
N ARG A 449 -19.58 -1.02 -7.41
CA ARG A 449 -18.26 -1.03 -8.06
C ARG A 449 -17.16 -0.64 -7.08
N GLN A 450 -17.37 0.43 -6.30
CA GLN A 450 -16.41 0.86 -5.28
C GLN A 450 -16.24 -0.17 -4.15
N ALA A 451 -17.34 -0.81 -3.70
CA ALA A 451 -17.27 -1.83 -2.66
C ALA A 451 -16.51 -3.08 -3.12
N MET A 452 -16.64 -3.47 -4.40
CA MET A 452 -15.90 -4.58 -4.98
C MET A 452 -14.38 -4.32 -5.07
N ASP A 453 -13.96 -3.07 -5.04
CA ASP A 453 -12.56 -2.67 -4.87
C ASP A 453 -12.21 -2.49 -3.37
N LYS A 454 -12.84 -1.52 -2.70
CA LYS A 454 -12.44 -1.04 -1.38
C LYS A 454 -12.79 -2.01 -0.24
N VAL A 455 -14.02 -2.55 -0.24
CA VAL A 455 -14.52 -3.44 0.84
C VAL A 455 -14.00 -4.87 0.63
N ALA A 456 -13.99 -5.38 -0.60
CA ALA A 456 -13.47 -6.71 -0.92
C ALA A 456 -12.00 -6.87 -0.54
N PHE A 457 -11.20 -5.79 -0.64
CA PHE A 457 -9.78 -5.78 -0.31
C PHE A 457 -9.49 -5.98 1.18
N LEU A 458 -10.34 -5.48 2.08
CA LEU A 458 -10.02 -5.39 3.51
C LEU A 458 -9.58 -6.71 4.16
N PRO A 459 -10.32 -7.83 4.01
CA PRO A 459 -9.88 -9.08 4.63
C PRO A 459 -8.56 -9.58 4.06
N PHE A 460 -8.28 -9.38 2.76
CA PHE A 460 -7.00 -9.73 2.16
C PHE A 460 -5.87 -8.83 2.70
N GLY A 461 -6.09 -7.52 2.79
CA GLY A 461 -5.14 -6.57 3.35
C GLY A 461 -4.72 -6.94 4.77
N LEU A 462 -5.67 -7.45 5.59
CA LEU A 462 -5.41 -7.87 6.96
C LEU A 462 -4.73 -9.26 7.04
N LEU A 463 -5.28 -10.27 6.32
CA LEU A 463 -4.80 -11.64 6.46
C LEU A 463 -3.35 -11.83 5.97
N MET A 464 -2.91 -11.03 5.02
CA MET A 464 -1.53 -11.05 4.51
C MET A 464 -0.50 -10.92 5.64
N ASP A 465 -0.69 -9.94 6.50
CA ASP A 465 0.22 -9.73 7.62
C ASP A 465 -0.10 -10.62 8.82
N LYS A 466 -1.36 -10.97 9.05
CA LYS A 466 -1.69 -11.98 10.06
C LYS A 466 -1.01 -13.31 9.78
N TRP A 467 -0.96 -13.73 8.51
CA TRP A 467 -0.20 -14.91 8.12
C TRP A 467 1.29 -14.74 8.39
N ARG A 468 1.90 -13.61 8.00
CA ARG A 468 3.32 -13.35 8.24
C ARG A 468 3.65 -13.25 9.73
N TRP A 469 2.81 -12.58 10.53
CA TRP A 469 3.00 -12.55 12.00
C TRP A 469 2.95 -13.94 12.60
N GLY A 470 2.03 -14.79 12.14
CA GLY A 470 1.96 -16.19 12.56
C GLY A 470 3.19 -17.00 12.15
N VAL A 471 3.73 -16.74 10.96
CA VAL A 471 4.96 -17.39 10.47
C VAL A 471 6.18 -16.91 11.27
N PHE A 472 6.35 -15.61 11.45
CA PHE A 472 7.48 -15.05 12.18
C PHE A 472 7.47 -15.46 13.67
N SER A 473 6.30 -15.49 14.31
CA SER A 473 6.18 -15.94 15.71
C SER A 473 6.29 -17.46 15.89
N GLY A 474 6.25 -18.23 14.79
CA GLY A 474 6.23 -19.71 14.82
C GLY A 474 4.86 -20.33 15.12
N GLN A 475 3.80 -19.54 15.30
CA GLN A 475 2.42 -20.04 15.42
C GLN A 475 2.00 -20.80 14.16
N ILE A 476 2.46 -20.37 13.00
CA ILE A 476 2.37 -21.10 11.74
C ILE A 476 3.77 -21.69 11.46
N PRO A 477 4.00 -22.97 11.79
CA PRO A 477 5.31 -23.59 11.59
C PRO A 477 5.62 -23.79 10.11
N THR A 478 6.89 -24.03 9.79
CA THR A 478 7.36 -24.24 8.39
C THR A 478 6.58 -25.35 7.67
N GLY A 479 6.17 -26.42 8.39
CA GLY A 479 5.34 -27.49 7.85
C GLY A 479 3.86 -27.16 7.70
N GLY A 480 3.43 -25.92 7.98
CA GLY A 480 2.03 -25.50 7.96
C GLY A 480 1.78 -24.19 7.20
N TYR A 481 2.71 -23.74 6.36
CA TYR A 481 2.60 -22.47 5.65
C TYR A 481 1.38 -22.40 4.72
N GLN A 482 1.16 -23.44 3.92
CA GLN A 482 0.01 -23.51 3.01
C GLN A 482 -1.30 -23.63 3.80
N LYS A 483 -1.37 -24.56 4.74
CA LYS A 483 -2.56 -24.76 5.57
C LYS A 483 -2.95 -23.51 6.36
N GLY A 484 -1.96 -22.82 6.93
CA GLY A 484 -2.19 -21.55 7.63
C GLY A 484 -2.73 -20.45 6.71
N TRP A 485 -2.22 -20.38 5.49
CA TRP A 485 -2.72 -19.47 4.46
C TRP A 485 -4.17 -19.76 4.09
N ASP A 486 -4.48 -21.02 3.74
CA ASP A 486 -5.83 -21.43 3.36
C ASP A 486 -6.84 -21.23 4.49
N ALA A 487 -6.43 -21.50 5.73
CA ALA A 487 -7.28 -21.26 6.91
C ALA A 487 -7.63 -19.80 7.09
N LEU A 488 -6.66 -18.87 6.93
CA LEU A 488 -6.90 -17.44 7.02
C LEU A 488 -7.72 -16.91 5.83
N ARG A 489 -7.48 -17.43 4.61
CA ARG A 489 -8.29 -17.12 3.44
C ARG A 489 -9.75 -17.49 3.66
N LEU A 490 -10.00 -18.69 4.17
CA LEU A 490 -11.35 -19.12 4.51
C LEU A 490 -11.93 -18.26 5.64
N GLN A 491 -11.20 -18.05 6.72
CA GLN A 491 -11.68 -17.32 7.89
C GLN A 491 -12.06 -15.87 7.59
N TYR A 492 -11.19 -15.13 6.87
CA TYR A 492 -11.38 -13.69 6.65
C TYR A 492 -12.09 -13.36 5.35
N GLN A 493 -11.78 -14.09 4.26
CA GLN A 493 -12.36 -13.80 2.96
C GLN A 493 -13.53 -14.70 2.56
N GLY A 494 -13.71 -15.87 3.20
CA GLY A 494 -14.67 -16.87 2.72
C GLY A 494 -14.34 -17.40 1.32
N ILE A 495 -13.07 -17.59 1.03
CA ILE A 495 -12.55 -17.99 -0.28
C ILE A 495 -11.75 -19.27 -0.16
N VAL A 496 -11.86 -20.13 -1.16
CA VAL A 496 -11.08 -21.36 -1.27
C VAL A 496 -10.36 -21.44 -2.61
N PRO A 497 -9.22 -22.12 -2.69
CA PRO A 497 -8.58 -22.39 -3.97
C PRO A 497 -9.46 -23.25 -4.88
N PRO A 498 -9.31 -23.18 -6.22
CA PRO A 498 -10.11 -23.98 -7.17
C PRO A 498 -9.80 -25.47 -7.14
N VAL A 499 -8.69 -25.87 -6.52
CA VAL A 499 -8.23 -27.25 -6.33
C VAL A 499 -7.68 -27.45 -4.93
N ALA A 500 -7.69 -28.68 -4.44
CA ALA A 500 -7.08 -29.01 -3.15
C ALA A 500 -5.58 -28.62 -3.14
N ARG A 501 -5.14 -28.06 -2.02
CA ARG A 501 -3.76 -27.64 -1.78
C ARG A 501 -3.17 -28.42 -0.62
N ASP A 502 -1.92 -28.80 -0.71
CA ASP A 502 -1.17 -29.46 0.34
C ASP A 502 0.13 -28.69 0.67
N GLU A 503 0.91 -29.17 1.64
CA GLU A 503 2.13 -28.49 2.08
C GLU A 503 3.30 -28.55 1.08
N SER A 504 3.16 -29.18 -0.07
CA SER A 504 4.09 -29.04 -1.19
C SER A 504 3.95 -27.69 -1.91
N ARG A 505 2.83 -26.99 -1.66
CA ARG A 505 2.48 -25.71 -2.25
C ARG A 505 2.92 -24.54 -1.35
N PHE A 506 2.91 -23.36 -1.94
CA PHE A 506 3.21 -22.12 -1.24
C PHE A 506 2.51 -20.94 -1.95
N ASP A 507 1.18 -20.96 -1.92
CA ASP A 507 0.35 -19.95 -2.60
C ASP A 507 0.63 -18.51 -2.15
N PRO A 508 1.01 -18.22 -0.87
CA PRO A 508 1.44 -16.88 -0.49
C PRO A 508 2.55 -16.32 -1.38
N GLY A 509 3.50 -17.16 -1.81
CA GLY A 509 4.60 -16.78 -2.69
C GLY A 509 4.17 -16.29 -4.08
N GLY A 510 2.95 -16.60 -4.50
CA GLY A 510 2.34 -16.08 -5.72
C GLY A 510 1.97 -14.59 -5.66
N LYS A 511 2.08 -13.93 -4.50
CA LYS A 511 1.89 -12.47 -4.31
C LYS A 511 3.22 -11.79 -4.06
N TYR A 512 3.59 -10.82 -4.90
CA TYR A 512 4.90 -10.14 -4.86
C TYR A 512 5.33 -9.67 -3.45
N HIS A 513 4.39 -9.19 -2.65
CA HIS A 513 4.67 -8.66 -1.30
C HIS A 513 5.20 -9.72 -0.31
N ILE A 514 5.09 -10.99 -0.63
CA ILE A 514 5.68 -12.09 0.15
C ILE A 514 7.17 -12.23 -0.18
N PRO A 515 7.60 -12.52 -1.42
CA PRO A 515 9.03 -12.55 -1.76
C PRO A 515 9.71 -11.19 -1.64
N GLY A 516 8.99 -10.08 -1.86
CA GLY A 516 9.48 -8.71 -1.70
C GLY A 516 9.47 -8.19 -0.26
N ASN A 517 8.94 -8.96 0.68
CA ASN A 517 8.90 -8.66 2.12
C ASN A 517 8.32 -7.29 2.50
N THR A 518 7.38 -6.78 1.71
CA THR A 518 6.73 -5.49 1.98
C THR A 518 5.62 -5.67 3.03
N PRO A 519 5.66 -4.99 4.19
CA PRO A 519 4.56 -5.00 5.17
C PRO A 519 3.25 -4.58 4.51
N TYR A 520 2.15 -5.27 4.83
CA TYR A 520 0.89 -5.13 4.09
C TYR A 520 -0.24 -4.47 4.89
N ALA A 521 -0.11 -4.43 6.21
CA ALA A 521 -1.10 -3.81 7.11
C ALA A 521 -1.37 -2.33 6.76
N ARG A 522 -0.37 -1.62 6.18
CA ARG A 522 -0.50 -0.24 5.70
C ARG A 522 -1.67 -0.06 4.73
N TYR A 523 -1.88 -1.01 3.83
CA TYR A 523 -2.98 -0.94 2.85
C TYR A 523 -4.34 -1.19 3.49
N PHE A 524 -4.41 -2.09 4.47
CA PHE A 524 -5.61 -2.29 5.27
C PHE A 524 -5.98 -1.01 6.04
N LEU A 525 -5.00 -0.40 6.70
CA LEU A 525 -5.21 0.85 7.44
C LEU A 525 -5.59 2.00 6.50
N ALA A 526 -4.91 2.13 5.36
CA ALA A 526 -5.21 3.17 4.38
C ALA A 526 -6.65 3.09 3.86
N ARG A 527 -7.13 1.86 3.58
CA ARG A 527 -8.52 1.64 3.16
C ARG A 527 -9.55 2.04 4.22
N ILE A 528 -9.22 1.94 5.49
CA ILE A 528 -10.07 2.41 6.60
C ILE A 528 -9.97 3.93 6.75
N LEU A 529 -8.76 4.46 6.84
CA LEU A 529 -8.47 5.86 7.11
C LEU A 529 -9.01 6.79 6.02
N GLN A 530 -8.95 6.40 4.74
CA GLN A 530 -9.45 7.24 3.65
C GLN A 530 -10.93 7.64 3.87
N PHE A 531 -11.77 6.71 4.34
CA PHE A 531 -13.17 7.00 4.63
C PHE A 531 -13.33 7.82 5.91
N GLN A 532 -12.48 7.60 6.91
CA GLN A 532 -12.52 8.38 8.14
C GLN A 532 -12.10 9.83 7.88
N PHE A 533 -11.08 10.07 7.07
CA PHE A 533 -10.69 11.40 6.62
C PHE A 533 -11.79 12.05 5.77
N TYR A 534 -12.36 11.30 4.83
CA TYR A 534 -13.42 11.81 3.96
C TYR A 534 -14.66 12.23 4.75
N LYS A 535 -15.11 11.39 5.69
CA LYS A 535 -16.23 11.73 6.56
C LYS A 535 -15.93 12.97 7.40
N ALA A 536 -14.74 13.06 7.98
CA ALA A 536 -14.33 14.21 8.78
C ALA A 536 -14.34 15.51 7.95
N ALA A 537 -13.83 15.48 6.72
CA ALA A 537 -13.88 16.61 5.80
C ALA A 537 -15.32 17.02 5.47
N CYS A 538 -16.19 16.06 5.19
CA CYS A 538 -17.60 16.32 4.88
C CYS A 538 -18.38 16.90 6.07
N ASP A 539 -18.14 16.36 7.28
CA ASP A 539 -18.75 16.86 8.50
C ASP A 539 -18.30 18.32 8.79
N GLN A 540 -17.01 18.62 8.61
CA GLN A 540 -16.45 19.97 8.76
C GLN A 540 -16.99 20.94 7.70
N ALA A 541 -17.23 20.46 6.47
CA ALA A 541 -17.85 21.24 5.41
C ALA A 541 -19.36 21.46 5.61
N GLY A 542 -19.96 20.86 6.66
CA GLY A 542 -21.39 20.98 6.94
C GLY A 542 -22.28 20.18 6.02
N TRP A 543 -21.74 19.15 5.32
CA TRP A 543 -22.52 18.31 4.40
C TRP A 543 -23.64 17.57 5.10
N LYS A 544 -24.84 17.53 4.46
CA LYS A 544 -26.04 16.89 5.01
C LYS A 544 -26.64 15.81 4.09
N GLY A 545 -26.08 15.64 2.91
CA GLY A 545 -26.51 14.62 1.94
C GLY A 545 -25.85 13.26 2.18
N PRO A 546 -26.10 12.28 1.28
CA PRO A 546 -25.39 11.00 1.30
C PRO A 546 -23.89 11.19 1.23
N LEU A 547 -23.16 10.47 2.06
CA LEU A 547 -21.71 10.69 2.22
C LEU A 547 -20.94 10.51 0.89
N HIS A 548 -21.28 9.53 0.08
CA HIS A 548 -20.65 9.26 -1.22
C HIS A 548 -20.84 10.35 -2.29
N ARG A 549 -21.71 11.33 -2.03
CA ARG A 549 -21.93 12.49 -2.90
C ARG A 549 -21.33 13.78 -2.35
N CYS A 550 -20.66 13.72 -1.20
CA CYS A 550 -20.07 14.89 -0.56
C CYS A 550 -18.99 15.53 -1.44
N SER A 551 -18.98 16.85 -1.47
CA SER A 551 -17.87 17.65 -1.97
C SER A 551 -17.49 18.70 -0.93
N PHE A 552 -16.22 18.78 -0.62
CA PHE A 552 -15.63 19.85 0.22
C PHE A 552 -14.66 20.73 -0.60
N PHE A 553 -14.71 20.64 -1.92
CA PHE A 553 -13.95 21.51 -2.83
C PHE A 553 -14.20 22.99 -2.49
N GLY A 554 -13.14 23.78 -2.40
CA GLY A 554 -13.20 25.19 -2.05
C GLY A 554 -13.29 25.50 -0.55
N ASN A 555 -13.38 24.48 0.32
CA ASN A 555 -13.48 24.70 1.76
C ASN A 555 -12.11 24.86 2.42
N LYS A 556 -11.69 26.12 2.59
CA LYS A 556 -10.38 26.45 3.18
C LYS A 556 -10.24 26.08 4.65
N GLU A 557 -11.34 25.97 5.41
CA GLU A 557 -11.28 25.55 6.81
C GLU A 557 -10.95 24.06 6.91
N VAL A 558 -11.56 23.22 6.06
CA VAL A 558 -11.20 21.80 5.93
C VAL A 558 -9.72 21.67 5.55
N GLY A 559 -9.25 22.45 4.56
CA GLY A 559 -7.85 22.44 4.14
C GLY A 559 -6.88 22.86 5.26
N ALA A 560 -7.20 23.88 6.03
CA ALA A 560 -6.36 24.31 7.16
C ALA A 560 -6.25 23.23 8.25
N ARG A 561 -7.34 22.53 8.57
CA ARG A 561 -7.31 21.43 9.55
C ARG A 561 -6.55 20.22 9.00
N LEU A 562 -6.73 19.91 7.71
CA LEU A 562 -5.96 18.86 7.04
C LEU A 562 -4.46 19.19 7.11
N ASN A 563 -4.06 20.40 6.70
CA ASN A 563 -2.65 20.81 6.72
C ASN A 563 -2.03 20.71 8.12
N LYS A 564 -2.78 21.07 9.17
CA LYS A 564 -2.31 20.93 10.56
C LYS A 564 -1.96 19.49 10.93
N MET A 565 -2.71 18.50 10.42
CA MET A 565 -2.37 17.09 10.59
C MET A 565 -1.12 16.72 9.77
N LEU A 566 -1.07 17.15 8.51
CA LEU A 566 0.04 16.82 7.61
C LEU A 566 1.38 17.37 8.08
N GLU A 567 1.39 18.60 8.63
CA GLU A 567 2.59 19.27 9.18
C GLU A 567 3.24 18.51 10.33
N MET A 568 2.49 17.67 11.04
CA MET A 568 3.06 16.86 12.14
C MET A 568 4.07 15.83 11.65
N GLY A 569 3.91 15.32 10.41
CA GLY A 569 4.73 14.21 9.93
C GLY A 569 4.72 13.05 10.92
N ALA A 570 5.89 12.46 11.18
CA ALA A 570 6.09 11.40 12.16
C ALA A 570 6.48 11.92 13.57
N SER A 571 6.45 13.24 13.83
CA SER A 571 6.91 13.83 15.09
C SER A 571 6.04 13.50 16.30
N LYS A 572 4.78 13.11 16.08
CA LYS A 572 3.81 12.70 17.10
C LYS A 572 3.29 11.29 16.83
N PRO A 573 2.83 10.58 17.87
CA PRO A 573 2.10 9.33 17.66
C PRO A 573 0.90 9.56 16.74
N TRP A 574 0.61 8.59 15.86
CA TRP A 574 -0.48 8.72 14.89
C TRP A 574 -1.86 9.08 15.48
N PRO A 575 -2.22 8.67 16.75
CA PRO A 575 -3.50 9.10 17.32
C PRO A 575 -3.62 10.61 17.50
N GLU A 576 -2.51 11.32 17.70
CA GLU A 576 -2.50 12.79 17.80
C GLU A 576 -2.68 13.44 16.43
N ALA A 577 -2.01 12.90 15.41
CA ALA A 577 -2.20 13.34 14.02
C ALA A 577 -3.65 13.13 13.57
N LEU A 578 -4.20 11.93 13.82
CA LEU A 578 -5.60 11.61 13.52
C LEU A 578 -6.57 12.58 14.21
N GLN A 579 -6.35 12.86 15.49
CA GLN A 579 -7.19 13.79 16.26
C GLN A 579 -7.15 15.22 15.70
N ALA A 580 -6.00 15.69 15.22
CA ALA A 580 -5.86 17.03 14.68
C ALA A 580 -6.79 17.31 13.50
N PHE A 581 -7.11 16.31 12.70
CA PHE A 581 -8.02 16.42 11.56
C PHE A 581 -9.42 15.90 11.84
N THR A 582 -9.54 14.72 12.44
CA THR A 582 -10.83 14.03 12.59
C THR A 582 -11.54 14.30 13.92
N GLY A 583 -10.83 14.87 14.90
CA GLY A 583 -11.35 15.10 16.26
C GLY A 583 -11.34 13.84 17.16
N THR A 584 -10.92 12.68 16.65
CA THR A 584 -10.80 11.43 17.41
C THR A 584 -9.39 10.88 17.36
N ARG A 585 -8.99 10.18 18.42
CA ARG A 585 -7.70 9.48 18.54
C ARG A 585 -7.77 8.02 18.08
N GLU A 586 -8.98 7.53 17.75
CA GLU A 586 -9.20 6.12 17.41
C GLU A 586 -9.47 5.96 15.90
N MET A 587 -8.81 5.00 15.28
CA MET A 587 -9.20 4.50 13.96
C MET A 587 -10.52 3.75 14.08
N SER A 588 -11.40 3.92 13.09
CA SER A 588 -12.69 3.24 13.04
C SER A 588 -13.13 2.96 11.61
N GLY A 589 -13.68 1.77 11.40
CA GLY A 589 -14.31 1.35 10.15
C GLY A 589 -15.72 1.94 9.94
N LYS A 590 -16.30 2.63 10.95
CA LYS A 590 -17.67 3.14 10.88
C LYS A 590 -17.89 4.12 9.73
N ALA A 591 -16.90 4.97 9.44
CA ALA A 591 -17.00 5.92 8.32
C ALA A 591 -17.16 5.21 6.97
N MET A 592 -16.50 4.08 6.77
CA MET A 592 -16.70 3.23 5.58
C MET A 592 -18.11 2.63 5.56
N VAL A 593 -18.59 2.14 6.69
CA VAL A 593 -19.96 1.60 6.80
C VAL A 593 -20.99 2.68 6.50
N ASP A 594 -20.80 3.91 7.00
CA ASP A 594 -21.67 5.05 6.71
C ASP A 594 -21.66 5.42 5.23
N TYR A 595 -20.49 5.41 4.60
CA TYR A 595 -20.33 5.69 3.16
C TYR A 595 -21.11 4.69 2.30
N PHE A 596 -21.03 3.40 2.64
CA PHE A 596 -21.70 2.33 1.92
C PHE A 596 -23.09 1.98 2.47
N ALA A 597 -23.67 2.78 3.38
CA ALA A 597 -24.98 2.48 3.99
C ALA A 597 -26.11 2.26 2.98
N PRO A 598 -26.25 3.06 1.89
CA PRO A 598 -27.27 2.80 0.86
C PRO A 598 -27.06 1.45 0.17
N LEU A 599 -25.82 1.12 -0.17
CA LEU A 599 -25.47 -0.17 -0.76
C LEU A 599 -25.76 -1.32 0.21
N LYS A 600 -25.39 -1.17 1.49
CA LYS A 600 -25.61 -2.20 2.51
C LYS A 600 -27.10 -2.53 2.64
N THR A 601 -27.95 -1.50 2.67
CA THR A 601 -29.40 -1.65 2.71
C THR A 601 -29.93 -2.41 1.49
N TRP A 602 -29.45 -2.04 0.30
CA TRP A 602 -29.82 -2.70 -0.94
C TRP A 602 -29.33 -4.16 -0.97
N LEU A 603 -28.06 -4.42 -0.60
CA LEU A 603 -27.51 -5.78 -0.53
C LEU A 603 -28.29 -6.67 0.43
N ASP A 604 -28.72 -6.15 1.60
CA ASP A 604 -29.51 -6.93 2.56
C ASP A 604 -30.90 -7.29 2.00
N GLN A 605 -31.49 -6.42 1.18
CA GLN A 605 -32.72 -6.73 0.45
C GLN A 605 -32.50 -7.80 -0.59
N GLN A 606 -31.43 -7.70 -1.39
CA GLN A 606 -31.07 -8.70 -2.42
C GLN A 606 -30.74 -10.08 -1.80
N ASN A 607 -30.21 -10.07 -0.60
CA ASN A 607 -29.81 -11.29 0.12
C ASN A 607 -30.92 -11.89 1.01
N LYS A 608 -32.13 -11.34 0.98
CA LYS A 608 -33.24 -11.86 1.80
C LYS A 608 -33.50 -13.34 1.48
N GLY A 609 -33.47 -14.19 2.52
CA GLY A 609 -33.64 -15.64 2.39
C GLY A 609 -32.39 -16.40 1.95
N LYS A 610 -31.25 -15.73 1.74
CA LYS A 610 -29.99 -16.36 1.38
C LYS A 610 -29.09 -16.53 2.61
N PRO A 611 -28.42 -17.68 2.79
CA PRO A 611 -27.44 -17.84 3.87
C PRO A 611 -26.31 -16.82 3.73
N LYS A 612 -26.07 -16.04 4.80
CA LYS A 612 -24.95 -15.10 4.87
C LYS A 612 -23.67 -15.81 5.26
N GLY A 613 -22.55 -15.35 4.68
CA GLY A 613 -21.24 -15.90 4.96
C GLY A 613 -21.01 -17.28 4.31
N TRP A 614 -20.08 -18.06 4.90
CA TRP A 614 -19.62 -19.34 4.36
C TRP A 614 -19.53 -20.42 5.44
#